data_940a3a4c061e9169531b0fbbabcc73c4
#
_entry.id   940a3a4c061e9169531b0fbbabcc73c4
#
_cell.length_a   1.000
_cell.length_b   1.000
_cell.length_c   1.000
_cell.angle_alpha   90.00
_cell.angle_beta   90.00
_cell.angle_gamma   90.00
#
_symmetry.space_group_name_H-M   'P 1'
#
loop_
_entity.id
_entity.type
_entity.pdbx_description
1 polymer ?
#
loop_
_entity_poly.entity_id
_entity_poly.type
_entity_poly.pdbx_seq_one_letter_code
_entity_poly.pdbx_strand_id
1 'polypeptide(L)'
;MPVGNHSPSTEQVKGFLLSTKQFAEYFLTQIAQRQAVPTNDLLSDIANADIDGEKLTDDEQLGMLQQFLVAGNETTTNLITNMIRCLAQDSELQERVRREPALIDGLIEEMLRFEAPVGGLFRQTKVDVEIAGTSIPAGDHLWLVFASANRDGCKFADPDQVDPERLNVKEHLAFGNGEHFCPGAGLARSEARIAIQLILETLEPFSLAADNDFHYGDSFVLRGLTGLNISTWG
;
A
#
# COMPACT_ATOMS: atom_id res chain seq x y z
N MET A 1 -21.20 4.65 -8.81
CA MET A 1 -20.94 3.96 -10.08
C MET A 1 -21.38 2.51 -9.92
N PRO A 2 -22.06 1.90 -10.89
CA PRO A 2 -22.42 0.49 -10.76
C PRO A 2 -21.12 -0.32 -10.73
N VAL A 3 -20.97 -1.15 -9.70
CA VAL A 3 -19.94 -2.18 -9.64
C VAL A 3 -20.28 -3.15 -10.77
N GLY A 4 -19.57 -3.05 -11.88
CA GLY A 4 -19.79 -3.92 -13.02
C GLY A 4 -19.48 -5.37 -12.61
N ASN A 5 -20.44 -6.24 -12.77
CA ASN A 5 -20.29 -7.69 -12.65
C ASN A 5 -19.46 -8.18 -13.86
N HIS A 6 -18.18 -7.91 -13.87
CA HIS A 6 -17.25 -8.48 -14.84
C HIS A 6 -16.73 -9.80 -14.29
N SER A 7 -17.45 -10.89 -14.55
CA SER A 7 -16.86 -12.21 -14.41
C SER A 7 -15.65 -12.29 -15.35
N PRO A 8 -14.48 -12.76 -14.86
CA PRO A 8 -13.29 -12.84 -15.70
C PRO A 8 -13.54 -13.76 -16.90
N SER A 9 -13.03 -13.37 -18.06
CA SER A 9 -13.11 -14.21 -19.26
C SER A 9 -12.33 -15.53 -19.06
N THR A 10 -12.66 -16.56 -19.85
CA THR A 10 -11.93 -17.85 -19.82
C THR A 10 -10.43 -17.65 -20.05
N GLU A 11 -10.04 -16.70 -20.90
CA GLU A 11 -8.64 -16.36 -21.18
C GLU A 11 -7.94 -15.76 -19.97
N GLN A 12 -8.61 -14.84 -19.28
CA GLN A 12 -8.11 -14.23 -18.03
C GLN A 12 -7.94 -15.28 -16.94
N VAL A 13 -8.90 -16.21 -16.79
CA VAL A 13 -8.79 -17.31 -15.82
C VAL A 13 -7.62 -18.24 -16.17
N LYS A 14 -7.46 -18.61 -17.44
CA LYS A 14 -6.30 -19.42 -17.87
C LYS A 14 -4.97 -18.71 -17.63
N GLY A 15 -4.87 -17.41 -17.95
CA GLY A 15 -3.70 -16.59 -17.68
C GLY A 15 -3.36 -16.57 -16.18
N PHE A 16 -4.34 -16.36 -15.34
CA PHE A 16 -4.18 -16.38 -13.88
C PHE A 16 -3.66 -17.74 -13.38
N LEU A 17 -4.28 -18.86 -13.82
CA LEU A 17 -3.86 -20.20 -13.42
C LEU A 17 -2.43 -20.51 -13.88
N LEU A 18 -2.05 -20.09 -15.10
CA LEU A 18 -0.69 -20.26 -15.59
C LEU A 18 0.32 -19.46 -14.76
N SER A 19 0.04 -18.21 -14.45
CA SER A 19 0.90 -17.35 -13.63
C SER A 19 1.05 -17.91 -12.21
N THR A 20 -0.04 -18.39 -11.60
CA THR A 20 0.00 -19.02 -10.28
C THR A 20 0.87 -20.29 -10.28
N LYS A 21 0.75 -21.10 -11.32
CA LYS A 21 1.59 -22.30 -11.46
C LYS A 21 3.07 -21.94 -11.62
N GLN A 22 3.41 -20.99 -12.49
CA GLN A 22 4.79 -20.53 -12.67
C GLN A 22 5.37 -19.94 -11.40
N PHE A 23 4.58 -19.16 -10.66
CA PHE A 23 4.95 -18.64 -9.34
C PHE A 23 5.30 -19.77 -8.37
N ALA A 24 4.43 -20.77 -8.24
CA ALA A 24 4.64 -21.90 -7.34
C ALA A 24 5.89 -22.70 -7.72
N GLU A 25 6.07 -23.05 -9.00
CA GLU A 25 7.24 -23.80 -9.49
C GLU A 25 8.56 -23.05 -9.20
N TYR A 26 8.57 -21.73 -9.43
CA TYR A 26 9.74 -20.91 -9.15
C TYR A 26 10.06 -20.88 -7.65
N PHE A 27 9.08 -20.54 -6.81
CA PHE A 27 9.33 -20.37 -5.38
C PHE A 27 9.59 -21.70 -4.66
N LEU A 28 8.94 -22.80 -5.01
CA LEU A 28 9.26 -24.11 -4.44
C LEU A 28 10.72 -24.50 -4.73
N THR A 29 11.23 -24.20 -5.94
CA THR A 29 12.63 -24.41 -6.26
C THR A 29 13.55 -23.55 -5.37
N GLN A 30 13.21 -22.29 -5.16
CA GLN A 30 13.98 -21.36 -4.33
C GLN A 30 13.93 -21.75 -2.85
N ILE A 31 12.78 -22.18 -2.34
CA ILE A 31 12.59 -22.69 -0.99
C ILE A 31 13.51 -23.90 -0.74
N ALA A 32 13.46 -24.91 -1.61
CA ALA A 32 14.31 -26.10 -1.48
C ALA A 32 15.80 -25.76 -1.47
N GLN A 33 16.24 -24.78 -2.25
CA GLN A 33 17.63 -24.31 -2.25
C GLN A 33 18.00 -23.65 -0.89
N ARG A 34 17.10 -22.80 -0.32
CA ARG A 34 17.33 -22.12 0.97
C ARG A 34 17.23 -23.07 2.16
N GLN A 35 16.45 -24.13 2.06
CA GLN A 35 16.44 -25.21 3.06
C GLN A 35 17.76 -25.99 3.06
N ALA A 36 18.32 -26.25 1.89
CA ALA A 36 19.60 -26.96 1.76
C ALA A 36 20.81 -26.08 2.12
N VAL A 37 20.80 -24.81 1.72
CA VAL A 37 21.88 -23.83 1.94
C VAL A 37 21.26 -22.48 2.30
N PRO A 38 20.99 -22.22 3.59
CA PRO A 38 20.44 -20.97 4.04
C PRO A 38 21.32 -19.76 3.70
N THR A 39 20.72 -18.65 3.33
CA THR A 39 21.35 -17.36 3.09
C THR A 39 20.74 -16.28 3.98
N ASN A 40 21.36 -15.10 4.06
CA ASN A 40 20.82 -13.99 4.86
C ASN A 40 19.77 -13.21 4.04
N ASP A 41 18.62 -13.85 3.81
CA ASP A 41 17.48 -13.24 3.10
C ASP A 41 16.13 -13.73 3.69
N LEU A 42 15.07 -12.92 3.45
CA LEU A 42 13.73 -13.22 3.93
C LEU A 42 13.22 -14.59 3.43
N LEU A 43 13.63 -15.03 2.25
CA LEU A 43 13.23 -16.31 1.71
C LEU A 43 13.82 -17.47 2.53
N SER A 44 15.07 -17.35 3.01
CA SER A 44 15.67 -18.31 3.95
C SER A 44 14.95 -18.34 5.28
N ASP A 45 14.56 -17.18 5.80
CA ASP A 45 13.80 -17.09 7.05
C ASP A 45 12.44 -17.81 6.92
N ILE A 46 11.70 -17.60 5.82
CA ILE A 46 10.44 -18.28 5.57
C ILE A 46 10.63 -19.78 5.34
N ALA A 47 11.63 -20.16 4.52
CA ALA A 47 11.89 -21.55 4.17
C ALA A 47 12.29 -22.41 5.38
N ASN A 48 12.88 -21.80 6.42
CA ASN A 48 13.36 -22.49 7.62
C ASN A 48 12.57 -22.10 8.88
N ALA A 49 11.47 -21.34 8.74
CA ALA A 49 10.66 -20.91 9.87
C ALA A 49 10.17 -22.12 10.68
N ASP A 50 10.27 -22.01 12.00
CA ASP A 50 9.76 -22.95 12.97
C ASP A 50 8.88 -22.17 13.94
N ILE A 51 7.60 -22.53 14.03
CA ILE A 51 6.63 -21.89 14.89
C ILE A 51 6.16 -22.93 15.90
N ASP A 52 6.57 -22.79 17.15
CA ASP A 52 6.25 -23.70 18.24
C ASP A 52 6.62 -25.18 18.00
N GLY A 53 7.71 -25.42 17.23
CA GLY A 53 8.19 -26.75 16.87
C GLY A 53 7.58 -27.32 15.58
N GLU A 54 6.75 -26.55 14.89
CA GLU A 54 6.16 -26.92 13.60
C GLU A 54 6.73 -26.08 12.46
N LYS A 55 7.14 -26.73 11.38
CA LYS A 55 7.58 -26.05 10.15
C LYS A 55 6.39 -25.68 9.28
N LEU A 56 6.51 -24.56 8.60
CA LEU A 56 5.54 -24.16 7.59
C LEU A 56 5.50 -25.20 6.46
N THR A 57 4.29 -25.55 6.04
CA THR A 57 4.04 -26.34 4.84
C THR A 57 4.42 -25.56 3.58
N ASP A 58 4.61 -26.25 2.46
CA ASP A 58 4.87 -25.61 1.16
C ASP A 58 3.78 -24.59 0.78
N ASP A 59 2.50 -24.91 1.04
CA ASP A 59 1.38 -24.03 0.75
C ASP A 59 1.41 -22.76 1.63
N GLU A 60 1.76 -22.87 2.91
CA GLU A 60 1.90 -21.72 3.81
C GLU A 60 3.07 -20.84 3.41
N GLN A 61 4.22 -21.43 3.06
CA GLN A 61 5.39 -20.70 2.56
C GLN A 61 5.06 -19.97 1.25
N LEU A 62 4.41 -20.63 0.29
CA LEU A 62 3.97 -20.01 -0.95
C LEU A 62 2.95 -18.89 -0.71
N GLY A 63 2.00 -19.09 0.21
CA GLY A 63 1.02 -18.07 0.58
C GLY A 63 1.68 -16.81 1.16
N MET A 64 2.67 -16.98 2.05
CA MET A 64 3.45 -15.87 2.61
C MET A 64 4.23 -15.12 1.52
N LEU A 65 4.93 -15.83 0.65
CA LEU A 65 5.71 -15.23 -0.43
C LEU A 65 4.83 -14.47 -1.43
N GLN A 66 3.68 -15.03 -1.78
CA GLN A 66 2.69 -14.35 -2.61
C GLN A 66 2.19 -13.06 -1.95
N GLN A 67 1.88 -13.12 -0.65
CA GLN A 67 1.45 -11.96 0.11
C GLN A 67 2.51 -10.86 0.14
N PHE A 68 3.77 -11.19 0.41
CA PHE A 68 4.85 -10.20 0.42
C PHE A 68 5.08 -9.58 -0.96
N LEU A 69 5.06 -10.39 -2.02
CA LEU A 69 5.29 -9.88 -3.38
C LEU A 69 4.17 -8.95 -3.84
N VAL A 70 2.91 -9.33 -3.62
CA VAL A 70 1.76 -8.53 -4.05
C VAL A 70 1.60 -7.28 -3.18
N ALA A 71 1.64 -7.44 -1.85
CA ALA A 71 1.40 -6.34 -0.93
C ALA A 71 2.50 -5.28 -0.94
N GLY A 72 3.77 -5.69 -1.13
CA GLY A 72 4.92 -4.77 -1.06
C GLY A 72 5.12 -3.93 -2.33
N ASN A 73 4.70 -4.42 -3.49
CA ASN A 73 5.03 -3.77 -4.76
C ASN A 73 4.08 -2.59 -5.06
N GLU A 74 2.80 -2.87 -5.27
CA GLU A 74 1.85 -1.88 -5.79
C GLU A 74 1.56 -0.77 -4.78
N THR A 75 1.44 -1.11 -3.49
CA THR A 75 1.08 -0.13 -2.47
C THR A 75 2.14 0.95 -2.27
N THR A 76 3.41 0.57 -2.22
CA THR A 76 4.53 1.52 -2.07
C THR A 76 4.71 2.36 -3.34
N THR A 77 4.55 1.76 -4.53
CA THR A 77 4.55 2.50 -5.80
C THR A 77 3.44 3.56 -5.81
N ASN A 78 2.23 3.21 -5.37
CA ASN A 78 1.12 4.15 -5.28
C ASN A 78 1.39 5.27 -4.28
N LEU A 79 1.99 4.97 -3.12
CA LEU A 79 2.39 5.98 -2.14
C LEU A 79 3.37 6.99 -2.76
N ILE A 80 4.44 6.52 -3.38
CA ILE A 80 5.46 7.36 -4.00
C ILE A 80 4.85 8.21 -5.13
N THR A 81 4.03 7.61 -5.99
CA THR A 81 3.33 8.32 -7.07
C THR A 81 2.40 9.40 -6.54
N ASN A 82 1.64 9.12 -5.47
CA ASN A 82 0.77 10.10 -4.83
C ASN A 82 1.56 11.26 -4.22
N MET A 83 2.73 10.98 -3.62
CA MET A 83 3.64 12.02 -3.11
C MET A 83 4.19 12.90 -4.24
N ILE A 84 4.64 12.30 -5.35
CA ILE A 84 5.13 13.05 -6.52
C ILE A 84 4.01 13.92 -7.08
N ARG A 85 2.80 13.39 -7.22
CA ARG A 85 1.63 14.15 -7.68
C ARG A 85 1.34 15.33 -6.77
N CYS A 86 1.34 15.13 -5.46
CA CYS A 86 1.11 16.18 -4.48
C CYS A 86 2.15 17.30 -4.61
N LEU A 87 3.43 16.95 -4.65
CA LEU A 87 4.52 17.90 -4.82
C LEU A 87 4.50 18.62 -6.19
N ALA A 88 4.05 17.94 -7.25
CA ALA A 88 3.90 18.54 -8.58
C ALA A 88 2.71 19.52 -8.68
N GLN A 89 1.71 19.37 -7.80
CA GLN A 89 0.54 20.25 -7.70
C GLN A 89 0.77 21.46 -6.79
N ASP A 90 1.67 21.34 -5.83
CA ASP A 90 1.96 22.38 -4.83
C ASP A 90 3.46 22.72 -4.87
N SER A 91 3.78 23.77 -5.64
CA SER A 91 5.16 24.23 -5.81
C SER A 91 5.76 24.84 -4.53
N GLU A 92 4.92 25.41 -3.65
CA GLU A 92 5.39 25.97 -2.38
C GLU A 92 5.79 24.86 -1.42
N LEU A 93 4.96 23.79 -1.33
CA LEU A 93 5.29 22.60 -0.55
C LEU A 93 6.52 21.89 -1.11
N GLN A 94 6.63 21.76 -2.44
CA GLN A 94 7.79 21.16 -3.09
C GLN A 94 9.09 21.91 -2.75
N GLU A 95 9.08 23.24 -2.86
CA GLU A 95 10.23 24.08 -2.52
C GLU A 95 10.57 24.01 -1.03
N ARG A 96 9.56 24.00 -0.18
CA ARG A 96 9.73 23.87 1.27
C ARG A 96 10.39 22.55 1.64
N VAL A 97 9.92 21.43 1.10
CA VAL A 97 10.49 20.08 1.38
C VAL A 97 11.92 19.96 0.82
N ARG A 98 12.24 20.61 -0.31
CA ARG A 98 13.63 20.68 -0.83
C ARG A 98 14.56 21.41 0.14
N ARG A 99 14.12 22.52 0.71
CA ARG A 99 14.93 23.31 1.66
C ARG A 99 15.04 22.65 3.04
N GLU A 100 14.02 21.91 3.42
CA GLU A 100 13.90 21.28 4.73
C GLU A 100 13.64 19.78 4.60
N PRO A 101 14.64 18.94 4.25
CA PRO A 101 14.44 17.49 4.04
C PRO A 101 13.91 16.74 5.25
N ALA A 102 14.03 17.30 6.46
CA ALA A 102 13.43 16.74 7.66
C ALA A 102 11.89 16.64 7.60
N LEU A 103 11.24 17.41 6.72
CA LEU A 103 9.80 17.33 6.48
C LEU A 103 9.36 16.10 5.69
N ILE A 104 10.29 15.39 5.03
CA ILE A 104 9.94 14.20 4.20
C ILE A 104 9.22 13.15 5.04
N ASP A 105 9.63 12.92 6.28
CA ASP A 105 8.97 11.93 7.15
C ASP A 105 7.54 12.29 7.49
N GLY A 106 7.32 13.55 7.83
CA GLY A 106 5.98 14.08 8.07
C GLY A 106 5.11 14.04 6.82
N LEU A 107 5.69 14.35 5.65
CA LEU A 107 4.99 14.27 4.36
C LEU A 107 4.60 12.82 4.02
N ILE A 108 5.44 11.82 4.31
CA ILE A 108 5.11 10.40 4.12
C ILE A 108 3.88 10.02 4.95
N GLU A 109 3.89 10.33 6.25
CA GLU A 109 2.75 10.02 7.13
C GLU A 109 1.48 10.76 6.68
N GLU A 110 1.63 12.02 6.30
CA GLU A 110 0.50 12.81 5.82
C GLU A 110 -0.06 12.31 4.49
N MET A 111 0.78 11.84 3.58
CA MET A 111 0.32 11.24 2.32
C MET A 111 -0.32 9.86 2.56
N LEU A 112 0.17 9.08 3.52
CA LEU A 112 -0.51 7.85 3.98
C LEU A 112 -1.90 8.17 4.54
N ARG A 113 -2.07 9.26 5.29
CA ARG A 113 -3.36 9.73 5.76
C ARG A 113 -4.23 10.23 4.59
N PHE A 114 -3.70 11.15 3.82
CA PHE A 114 -4.45 11.93 2.82
C PHE A 114 -4.83 11.12 1.58
N GLU A 115 -3.92 10.32 1.02
CA GLU A 115 -4.11 9.50 -0.19
C GLU A 115 -3.60 8.07 0.05
N ALA A 116 -4.20 7.40 1.05
CA ALA A 116 -3.84 6.02 1.38
C ALA A 116 -3.88 5.11 0.15
N PRO A 117 -2.79 4.36 -0.14
CA PRO A 117 -2.78 3.39 -1.25
C PRO A 117 -3.83 2.28 -1.10
N VAL A 118 -4.19 1.95 0.15
CA VAL A 118 -5.29 1.01 0.48
C VAL A 118 -6.46 1.80 1.03
N GLY A 119 -7.54 1.87 0.26
CA GLY A 119 -8.75 2.62 0.62
C GLY A 119 -9.57 1.99 1.74
N GLY A 120 -9.47 0.68 1.92
CA GLY A 120 -10.18 -0.06 2.96
C GLY A 120 -10.04 -1.57 2.80
N LEU A 121 -10.43 -2.31 3.84
CA LEU A 121 -10.40 -3.77 3.87
C LEU A 121 -11.70 -4.34 4.44
N PHE A 122 -12.03 -5.56 4.02
CA PHE A 122 -13.20 -6.27 4.53
C PHE A 122 -12.93 -6.96 5.86
N ARG A 123 -14.01 -7.08 6.65
CA ARG A 123 -14.12 -7.93 7.82
C ARG A 123 -15.42 -8.73 7.74
N GLN A 124 -15.46 -9.86 8.42
CA GLN A 124 -16.69 -10.63 8.60
C GLN A 124 -16.98 -10.74 10.09
N THR A 125 -18.21 -10.46 10.49
CA THR A 125 -18.65 -10.62 11.87
C THR A 125 -18.70 -12.10 12.25
N LYS A 126 -18.12 -12.49 13.38
CA LYS A 126 -18.18 -13.86 13.89
C LYS A 126 -19.36 -14.07 14.85
N VAL A 127 -19.87 -13.00 15.40
CA VAL A 127 -21.01 -12.94 16.33
C VAL A 127 -21.86 -11.72 15.97
N ASP A 128 -23.10 -11.70 16.46
CA ASP A 128 -23.93 -10.49 16.37
C ASP A 128 -23.26 -9.35 17.12
N VAL A 129 -23.17 -8.18 16.47
CA VAL A 129 -22.58 -6.97 17.06
C VAL A 129 -23.47 -5.77 16.83
N GLU A 130 -23.31 -4.74 17.66
CA GLU A 130 -23.93 -3.44 17.46
C GLU A 130 -22.86 -2.37 17.28
N ILE A 131 -22.95 -1.59 16.20
CA ILE A 131 -22.04 -0.48 15.92
C ILE A 131 -22.88 0.79 15.71
N ALA A 132 -22.66 1.79 16.54
CA ALA A 132 -23.37 3.07 16.49
C ALA A 132 -24.91 2.92 16.40
N GLY A 133 -25.49 2.00 17.19
CA GLY A 133 -26.93 1.74 17.20
C GLY A 133 -27.45 0.87 16.05
N THR A 134 -26.56 0.40 15.16
CA THR A 134 -26.92 -0.52 14.07
C THR A 134 -26.55 -1.95 14.44
N SER A 135 -27.55 -2.84 14.46
CA SER A 135 -27.34 -4.27 14.68
C SER A 135 -26.83 -4.94 13.41
N ILE A 136 -25.76 -5.71 13.54
CA ILE A 136 -25.07 -6.40 12.44
C ILE A 136 -25.00 -7.89 12.81
N PRO A 137 -25.69 -8.75 12.08
CA PRO A 137 -25.69 -10.20 12.35
C PRO A 137 -24.32 -10.85 12.16
N ALA A 138 -24.11 -11.99 12.81
CA ALA A 138 -22.99 -12.88 12.53
C ALA A 138 -22.99 -13.32 11.07
N GLY A 139 -21.81 -13.32 10.44
CA GLY A 139 -21.64 -13.69 9.03
C GLY A 139 -21.70 -12.52 8.06
N ASP A 140 -22.11 -11.34 8.48
CA ASP A 140 -22.17 -10.15 7.62
C ASP A 140 -20.76 -9.63 7.28
N HIS A 141 -20.64 -9.03 6.09
CA HIS A 141 -19.41 -8.42 5.61
C HIS A 141 -19.42 -6.91 5.87
N LEU A 142 -18.37 -6.43 6.50
CA LEU A 142 -18.12 -5.02 6.78
C LEU A 142 -16.96 -4.54 5.90
N TRP A 143 -17.12 -3.39 5.29
CA TRP A 143 -16.01 -2.69 4.64
C TRP A 143 -15.52 -1.56 5.54
N LEU A 144 -14.32 -1.72 6.09
CA LEU A 144 -13.63 -0.69 6.87
C LEU A 144 -12.98 0.29 5.89
N VAL A 145 -13.58 1.46 5.71
CA VAL A 145 -13.11 2.48 4.76
C VAL A 145 -12.04 3.35 5.42
N PHE A 146 -10.78 2.94 5.33
CA PHE A 146 -9.64 3.67 5.91
C PHE A 146 -9.51 5.08 5.33
N ALA A 147 -9.72 5.23 4.02
CA ALA A 147 -9.67 6.53 3.35
C ALA A 147 -10.66 7.54 3.93
N SER A 148 -11.86 7.09 4.35
CA SER A 148 -12.83 7.94 5.01
C SER A 148 -12.42 8.28 6.44
N ALA A 149 -11.99 7.28 7.22
CA ALA A 149 -11.54 7.49 8.59
C ALA A 149 -10.33 8.43 8.67
N ASN A 150 -9.42 8.35 7.70
CA ASN A 150 -8.25 9.22 7.60
C ASN A 150 -8.58 10.68 7.22
N ARG A 151 -9.82 10.93 6.79
CA ARG A 151 -10.36 12.26 6.46
C ARG A 151 -11.46 12.71 7.44
N ASP A 152 -11.62 12.03 8.57
CA ASP A 152 -12.61 12.38 9.58
C ASP A 152 -12.21 13.69 10.29
N GLY A 153 -13.04 14.74 10.13
CA GLY A 153 -12.85 16.05 10.76
C GLY A 153 -12.94 16.03 12.29
N CYS A 154 -13.57 14.99 12.88
CA CYS A 154 -13.55 14.82 14.34
C CYS A 154 -12.18 14.34 14.85
N LYS A 155 -11.38 13.73 13.96
CA LYS A 155 -10.05 13.18 14.29
C LYS A 155 -8.93 14.08 13.81
N PHE A 156 -9.04 14.59 12.59
CA PHE A 156 -8.00 15.40 11.93
C PHE A 156 -8.56 16.78 11.59
N ALA A 157 -8.02 17.82 12.21
CA ALA A 157 -8.37 19.20 11.87
C ALA A 157 -7.99 19.48 10.41
N ASP A 158 -8.84 20.21 9.66
CA ASP A 158 -8.64 20.51 8.25
C ASP A 158 -8.22 19.27 7.45
N PRO A 159 -9.04 18.19 7.43
CA PRO A 159 -8.64 16.87 6.95
C PRO A 159 -8.30 16.84 5.46
N ASP A 160 -8.77 17.85 4.71
CA ASP A 160 -8.53 17.99 3.27
C ASP A 160 -7.31 18.85 2.92
N GLN A 161 -6.56 19.30 3.93
CA GLN A 161 -5.29 19.98 3.75
C GLN A 161 -4.12 19.02 3.99
N VAL A 162 -3.09 19.12 3.16
CA VAL A 162 -1.82 18.40 3.36
C VAL A 162 -0.93 19.22 4.29
N ASP A 163 -0.61 18.67 5.44
CA ASP A 163 0.25 19.31 6.45
C ASP A 163 1.33 18.34 6.95
N PRO A 164 2.59 18.44 6.44
CA PRO A 164 3.69 17.58 6.88
C PRO A 164 4.05 17.70 8.37
N GLU A 165 3.55 18.72 9.05
CA GLU A 165 3.80 18.96 10.49
C GLU A 165 2.58 18.64 11.37
N ARG A 166 1.58 17.97 10.80
CA ARG A 166 0.39 17.54 11.54
C ARG A 166 0.75 16.69 12.75
N LEU A 167 0.41 17.14 13.96
CA LEU A 167 0.84 16.52 15.22
C LEU A 167 0.32 15.09 15.41
N ASN A 168 -0.92 14.82 15.00
CA ASN A 168 -1.57 13.52 15.16
C ASN A 168 -1.58 12.67 13.88
N VAL A 169 -0.72 12.97 12.91
CA VAL A 169 -0.71 12.31 11.60
C VAL A 169 -0.54 10.78 11.71
N LYS A 170 0.24 10.30 12.68
CA LYS A 170 0.50 8.86 12.90
C LYS A 170 -0.71 8.06 13.40
N GLU A 171 -1.83 8.74 13.67
CA GLU A 171 -3.08 8.08 14.07
C GLU A 171 -3.93 7.65 12.86
N HIS A 172 -3.41 7.79 11.64
CA HIS A 172 -4.04 7.31 10.41
C HIS A 172 -4.12 5.77 10.38
N LEU A 173 -5.09 5.26 9.63
CA LEU A 173 -5.34 3.82 9.47
C LEU A 173 -4.80 3.21 8.16
N ALA A 174 -3.90 3.90 7.43
CA ALA A 174 -3.39 3.42 6.15
C ALA A 174 -2.66 2.07 6.24
N PHE A 175 -2.07 1.75 7.39
CA PHE A 175 -1.45 0.46 7.68
C PHE A 175 -2.33 -0.48 8.49
N GLY A 176 -3.60 -0.16 8.67
CA GLY A 176 -4.50 -0.90 9.55
C GLY A 176 -4.19 -0.68 11.03
N ASN A 177 -4.73 -1.55 11.87
CA ASN A 177 -4.51 -1.55 13.32
C ASN A 177 -4.73 -2.95 13.90
N GLY A 178 -4.14 -3.24 15.08
CA GLY A 178 -4.28 -4.52 15.79
C GLY A 178 -3.37 -5.61 15.22
N GLU A 179 -3.80 -6.86 15.33
CA GLU A 179 -3.01 -8.06 14.95
C GLU A 179 -2.60 -8.09 13.47
N HIS A 180 -3.38 -7.43 12.61
CA HIS A 180 -3.11 -7.31 11.18
C HIS A 180 -2.46 -5.98 10.79
N PHE A 181 -1.83 -5.27 11.74
CA PHE A 181 -1.02 -4.09 11.38
C PHE A 181 0.02 -4.47 10.33
N CYS A 182 0.21 -3.62 9.33
CA CYS A 182 1.06 -3.92 8.18
C CYS A 182 2.51 -4.25 8.60
N PRO A 183 3.02 -5.45 8.34
CA PRO A 183 4.39 -5.82 8.69
C PRO A 183 5.43 -5.06 7.85
N GLY A 184 5.05 -4.62 6.64
CA GLY A 184 5.89 -3.83 5.73
C GLY A 184 5.91 -2.32 5.99
N ALA A 185 5.23 -1.82 7.05
CA ALA A 185 5.09 -0.40 7.29
C ALA A 185 6.43 0.35 7.45
N GLY A 186 7.44 -0.29 8.04
CA GLY A 186 8.80 0.26 8.17
C GLY A 186 9.50 0.34 6.81
N LEU A 187 9.40 -0.73 6.00
CA LEU A 187 10.00 -0.81 4.67
C LEU A 187 9.37 0.23 3.72
N ALA A 188 8.04 0.30 3.66
CA ALA A 188 7.33 1.27 2.82
C ALA A 188 7.72 2.72 3.11
N ARG A 189 7.88 3.08 4.39
CA ARG A 189 8.37 4.41 4.79
C ARG A 189 9.81 4.67 4.33
N SER A 190 10.67 3.67 4.47
CA SER A 190 12.06 3.78 4.04
C SER A 190 12.19 3.93 2.53
N GLU A 191 11.45 3.14 1.77
CA GLU A 191 11.40 3.23 0.30
C GLU A 191 10.87 4.59 -0.16
N ALA A 192 9.75 5.04 0.40
CA ALA A 192 9.17 6.35 0.07
C ALA A 192 10.14 7.50 0.40
N ARG A 193 10.82 7.44 1.57
CA ARG A 193 11.83 8.43 1.97
C ARG A 193 12.96 8.51 0.95
N ILE A 194 13.58 7.37 0.64
CA ILE A 194 14.72 7.31 -0.28
C ILE A 194 14.29 7.81 -1.67
N ALA A 195 13.14 7.35 -2.16
CA ALA A 195 12.65 7.74 -3.48
C ALA A 195 12.39 9.26 -3.57
N ILE A 196 11.67 9.83 -2.60
CA ILE A 196 11.36 11.27 -2.62
C ILE A 196 12.60 12.11 -2.41
N GLN A 197 13.50 11.71 -1.52
CA GLN A 197 14.77 12.41 -1.34
C GLN A 197 15.56 12.44 -2.64
N LEU A 198 15.77 11.30 -3.29
CA LEU A 198 16.51 11.21 -4.56
C LEU A 198 15.84 12.02 -5.68
N ILE A 199 14.52 11.96 -5.79
CA ILE A 199 13.78 12.75 -6.79
C ILE A 199 13.98 14.24 -6.57
N LEU A 200 13.88 14.71 -5.34
CA LEU A 200 14.06 16.11 -5.00
C LEU A 200 15.52 16.58 -5.16
N GLU A 201 16.50 15.70 -4.96
CA GLU A 201 17.93 16.01 -5.14
C GLU A 201 18.37 16.01 -6.61
N THR A 202 17.75 15.15 -7.45
CA THR A 202 18.20 14.91 -8.82
C THR A 202 17.42 15.64 -9.89
N LEU A 203 16.11 15.89 -9.65
CA LEU A 203 15.28 16.62 -10.61
C LEU A 203 15.23 18.10 -10.26
N GLU A 204 15.28 18.96 -11.29
CA GLU A 204 14.89 20.36 -11.17
C GLU A 204 13.43 20.46 -10.67
N PRO A 205 12.98 21.63 -10.21
CA PRO A 205 11.57 21.82 -9.87
C PRO A 205 10.66 21.33 -10.98
N PHE A 206 9.60 20.62 -10.61
CA PHE A 206 8.72 19.96 -11.56
C PHE A 206 7.25 20.30 -11.28
N SER A 207 6.42 20.19 -12.30
CA SER A 207 4.97 20.32 -12.24
C SER A 207 4.31 19.18 -12.98
N LEU A 208 2.97 19.07 -12.88
CA LEU A 208 2.23 18.12 -13.71
C LEU A 208 2.34 18.49 -15.19
N ALA A 209 2.62 17.52 -16.04
CA ALA A 209 2.51 17.70 -17.48
C ALA A 209 1.04 17.85 -17.89
N ALA A 210 0.80 18.55 -19.00
CA ALA A 210 -0.56 18.88 -19.45
C ALA A 210 -1.36 17.67 -19.97
N ASP A 211 -0.69 16.57 -20.28
CA ASP A 211 -1.26 15.35 -20.87
C ASP A 211 -1.68 14.29 -19.85
N ASN A 212 -1.73 14.63 -18.55
CA ASN A 212 -2.23 13.71 -17.53
C ASN A 212 -3.73 13.52 -17.64
N ASP A 213 -4.19 12.28 -17.70
CA ASP A 213 -5.61 11.89 -17.65
C ASP A 213 -6.07 11.47 -16.24
N PHE A 214 -5.11 11.27 -15.31
CA PHE A 214 -5.35 10.83 -13.93
C PHE A 214 -6.23 9.57 -13.83
N HIS A 215 -6.03 8.63 -14.74
CA HIS A 215 -6.74 7.37 -14.69
C HIS A 215 -6.25 6.51 -13.52
N TYR A 216 -7.18 6.02 -12.69
CA TYR A 216 -6.91 5.10 -11.60
C TYR A 216 -7.10 3.66 -12.05
N GLY A 217 -6.34 2.73 -11.47
CA GLY A 217 -6.51 1.30 -11.70
C GLY A 217 -7.91 0.81 -11.29
N ASP A 218 -8.37 -0.28 -11.91
CA ASP A 218 -9.71 -0.86 -11.72
C ASP A 218 -9.86 -1.62 -10.39
N SER A 219 -9.32 -1.07 -9.30
CA SER A 219 -9.42 -1.62 -7.97
C SER A 219 -10.19 -0.69 -7.04
N PHE A 220 -11.18 -1.22 -6.32
CA PHE A 220 -11.87 -0.45 -5.28
C PHE A 220 -11.14 -0.50 -3.93
N VAL A 221 -10.19 -1.43 -3.77
CA VAL A 221 -9.35 -1.57 -2.57
C VAL A 221 -8.09 -0.73 -2.69
N LEU A 222 -7.40 -0.82 -3.83
CA LEU A 222 -6.15 -0.10 -4.10
C LEU A 222 -6.43 1.20 -4.85
N ARG A 223 -5.76 2.26 -4.42
CA ARG A 223 -5.87 3.58 -5.04
C ARG A 223 -4.51 4.00 -5.58
N GLY A 224 -4.33 3.82 -6.87
CA GLY A 224 -3.12 4.19 -7.59
C GLY A 224 -3.41 4.66 -8.99
N LEU A 225 -2.64 5.62 -9.47
CA LEU A 225 -2.67 6.08 -10.86
C LEU A 225 -2.00 5.06 -11.77
N THR A 226 -2.55 4.84 -12.95
CA THR A 226 -1.94 3.98 -13.98
C THR A 226 -0.75 4.64 -14.67
N GLY A 227 -0.62 5.96 -14.54
CA GLY A 227 0.50 6.74 -15.04
C GLY A 227 0.47 8.16 -14.47
N LEU A 228 1.64 8.76 -14.34
CA LEU A 228 1.82 10.15 -13.94
C LEU A 228 2.95 10.77 -14.76
N ASN A 229 2.62 11.80 -15.53
CA ASN A 229 3.58 12.57 -16.32
C ASN A 229 3.93 13.86 -15.58
N ILE A 230 5.22 14.14 -15.43
CA ILE A 230 5.74 15.38 -14.85
C ILE A 230 6.59 16.11 -15.87
N SER A 231 6.62 17.45 -15.79
CA SER A 231 7.49 18.31 -16.59
C SER A 231 8.45 19.02 -15.66
N THR A 232 9.74 18.99 -15.99
CA THR A 232 10.77 19.78 -15.32
C THR A 232 10.94 21.13 -16.02
N TRP A 233 11.26 22.16 -15.27
CA TRP A 233 11.60 23.47 -15.80
C TRP A 233 13.09 23.43 -16.21
N GLY A 234 13.37 23.17 -17.45
CA GLY A 234 14.69 23.21 -18.04
C GLY A 234 14.80 24.32 -19.09
#